data_6df1d649124da7bc2e81aa0e506474d7
#
_entry.id   6df1d649124da7bc2e81aa0e506474d7
#
_cell.length_a   1.000
_cell.length_b   1.000
_cell.length_c   1.000
_cell.angle_alpha   90.00
_cell.angle_beta   90.00
_cell.angle_gamma   90.00
#
_symmetry.space_group_name_H-M   'P 1'
#
loop_
_entity.id
_entity.type
_entity.pdbx_description
1 polymer ?
#
loop_
_entity_poly.entity_id
_entity_poly.type
_entity_poly.pdbx_seq_one_letter_code
_entity_poly.pdbx_strand_id
1 'polypeptide(L)'
;MAIKNHVVTAHAPSTLAKIRRVQIGGKLSTDQKTFGSTYRRLDPSRPSPTVTRSGYRDFIHPTEDRMLTVRELACLQSFPMDWEFIGVRLDSYSSKRVTTMTQFGQVGNAVPPKLAQVIAEQALACFFTEE
;
A
#
# COMPACT_ATOMS: atom_id res chain seq x y z
N MET A 1 17.35 0.52 -15.84
CA MET A 1 17.46 0.75 -14.38
C MET A 1 16.30 0.05 -13.69
N ALA A 2 16.55 -0.78 -12.70
CA ALA A 2 15.48 -1.52 -12.00
C ALA A 2 14.76 -0.58 -11.03
N ILE A 3 13.42 -0.67 -11.00
CA ILE A 3 12.60 0.13 -10.07
C ILE A 3 12.75 -0.45 -8.65
N LYS A 4 13.18 0.37 -7.70
CA LYS A 4 13.37 -0.01 -6.29
C LYS A 4 12.05 -0.44 -5.64
N ASN A 5 12.09 -1.51 -4.84
CA ASN A 5 10.93 -2.06 -4.12
C ASN A 5 9.77 -2.53 -5.01
N HIS A 6 9.99 -2.68 -6.34
CA HIS A 6 8.99 -3.19 -7.27
C HIS A 6 9.22 -4.69 -7.53
N VAL A 7 8.94 -5.49 -6.53
CA VAL A 7 9.05 -6.96 -6.60
C VAL A 7 7.67 -7.56 -6.48
N VAL A 8 7.24 -8.23 -7.55
CA VAL A 8 5.93 -8.90 -7.59
C VAL A 8 5.94 -10.14 -6.69
N THR A 9 4.89 -10.31 -5.92
CA THR A 9 4.71 -11.48 -5.06
C THR A 9 4.09 -12.62 -5.85
N ALA A 10 4.72 -13.79 -5.79
CA ALA A 10 4.11 -15.03 -6.28
C ALA A 10 3.01 -15.49 -5.31
N HIS A 11 1.80 -15.65 -5.81
CA HIS A 11 0.66 -16.07 -5.01
C HIS A 11 0.36 -17.55 -5.17
N ALA A 12 -0.05 -18.20 -4.08
CA ALA A 12 -0.55 -19.57 -4.13
C ALA A 12 -1.82 -19.67 -5.01
N PRO A 13 -2.09 -20.83 -5.66
CA PRO A 13 -3.26 -21.00 -6.51
C PRO A 13 -4.59 -20.63 -5.84
N SER A 14 -4.76 -20.94 -4.56
CA SER A 14 -5.94 -20.58 -3.77
C SER A 14 -6.10 -19.07 -3.60
N THR A 15 -5.01 -18.33 -3.47
CA THR A 15 -5.01 -16.86 -3.40
C THR A 15 -5.33 -16.26 -4.76
N LEU A 16 -4.74 -16.78 -5.84
CA LEU A 16 -5.06 -16.34 -7.21
C LEU A 16 -6.54 -16.54 -7.55
N ALA A 17 -7.12 -17.68 -7.15
CA ALA A 17 -8.55 -17.94 -7.33
C ALA A 17 -9.44 -16.90 -6.62
N LYS A 18 -9.03 -16.41 -5.44
CA LYS A 18 -9.73 -15.32 -4.73
C LYS A 18 -9.56 -13.99 -5.46
N ILE A 19 -8.35 -13.65 -5.88
CA ILE A 19 -8.03 -12.41 -6.59
C ILE A 19 -8.86 -12.28 -7.87
N ARG A 20 -8.94 -13.35 -8.67
CA ARG A 20 -9.68 -13.39 -9.94
C ARG A 20 -11.18 -13.15 -9.81
N ARG A 21 -11.77 -13.42 -8.64
CA ARG A 21 -13.19 -13.17 -8.37
C ARG A 21 -13.52 -11.71 -8.13
N VAL A 22 -12.51 -10.88 -7.87
CA VAL A 22 -12.71 -9.48 -7.51
C VAL A 22 -12.67 -8.62 -8.76
N GLN A 23 -13.78 -7.98 -9.09
CA GLN A 23 -13.88 -7.03 -10.19
C GLN A 23 -13.22 -5.68 -9.83
N ILE A 24 -12.94 -4.84 -10.83
CA ILE A 24 -12.40 -3.49 -10.66
C ILE A 24 -13.31 -2.68 -9.72
N GLY A 25 -12.73 -2.03 -8.74
CA GLY A 25 -13.46 -1.27 -7.69
C GLY A 25 -14.14 -2.13 -6.62
N GLY A 26 -14.20 -3.46 -6.81
CA GLY A 26 -14.82 -4.39 -5.89
C GLY A 26 -13.89 -4.86 -4.77
N LYS A 27 -14.47 -5.59 -3.83
CA LYS A 27 -13.73 -6.31 -2.78
C LYS A 27 -14.21 -7.75 -2.68
N LEU A 28 -13.37 -8.63 -2.16
CA LEU A 28 -13.78 -10.00 -1.89
C LEU A 28 -14.85 -9.98 -0.78
N SER A 29 -16.04 -10.48 -1.11
CA SER A 29 -17.08 -10.76 -0.11
C SER A 29 -16.66 -12.01 0.67
N THR A 30 -16.49 -11.87 1.97
CA THR A 30 -16.34 -13.02 2.89
C THR A 30 -17.48 -12.96 3.87
N ASP A 31 -18.17 -14.08 4.09
CA ASP A 31 -19.27 -14.21 5.06
C ASP A 31 -18.80 -14.04 6.52
N GLN A 32 -17.49 -14.00 6.72
CA GLN A 32 -16.90 -13.70 8.01
C GLN A 32 -16.77 -12.20 8.22
N LYS A 33 -17.31 -11.71 9.34
CA LYS A 33 -17.09 -10.34 9.84
C LYS A 33 -15.62 -10.12 10.22
N THR A 34 -14.72 -10.21 9.25
CA THR A 34 -13.33 -9.87 9.45
C THR A 34 -13.18 -8.36 9.29
N PHE A 35 -12.79 -7.67 10.35
CA PHE A 35 -12.33 -6.29 10.29
C PHE A 35 -11.10 -6.24 9.37
N GLY A 36 -11.27 -5.64 8.19
CA GLY A 36 -10.16 -5.40 7.27
C GLY A 36 -10.62 -5.29 5.82
N SER A 37 -10.02 -4.40 5.08
CA SER A 37 -10.23 -4.16 3.64
C SER A 37 -9.41 -5.13 2.79
N THR A 38 -9.42 -6.42 3.13
CA THR A 38 -8.64 -7.42 2.41
C THR A 38 -9.18 -7.66 1.01
N TYR A 39 -8.27 -7.81 0.04
CA TYR A 39 -8.59 -8.16 -1.35
C TYR A 39 -9.55 -7.18 -2.05
N ARG A 40 -9.20 -5.89 -2.07
CA ARG A 40 -9.90 -4.90 -2.86
C ARG A 40 -9.12 -4.65 -4.15
N ARG A 41 -9.76 -4.85 -5.31
CA ARG A 41 -9.17 -4.46 -6.58
C ARG A 41 -9.34 -2.96 -6.78
N LEU A 42 -8.24 -2.27 -7.00
CA LEU A 42 -8.27 -0.83 -7.22
C LEU A 42 -9.00 -0.48 -8.52
N ASP A 43 -9.60 0.70 -8.54
CA ASP A 43 -10.20 1.31 -9.71
C ASP A 43 -9.30 2.49 -10.14
N PRO A 44 -8.70 2.45 -11.34
CA PRO A 44 -7.79 3.51 -11.77
C PRO A 44 -8.49 4.86 -11.99
N SER A 45 -9.83 4.88 -12.08
CA SER A 45 -10.62 6.10 -12.22
C SER A 45 -10.98 6.77 -10.90
N ARG A 46 -10.60 6.18 -9.76
CA ARG A 46 -10.95 6.67 -8.42
C ARG A 46 -9.74 6.78 -7.51
N PRO A 47 -9.77 7.68 -6.52
CA PRO A 47 -8.77 7.68 -5.46
C PRO A 47 -8.70 6.32 -4.75
N SER A 48 -7.49 5.89 -4.39
CA SER A 48 -7.33 4.67 -3.61
C SER A 48 -7.92 4.84 -2.21
N PRO A 49 -8.44 3.78 -1.61
CA PRO A 49 -8.74 3.77 -0.18
C PRO A 49 -7.46 3.97 0.64
N THR A 50 -7.63 4.26 1.93
CA THR A 50 -6.52 4.44 2.86
C THR A 50 -5.54 3.26 2.83
N VAL A 51 -4.27 3.55 2.61
CA VAL A 51 -3.19 2.57 2.70
C VAL A 51 -2.93 2.28 4.17
N THR A 52 -2.98 1.00 4.54
CA THR A 52 -2.77 0.57 5.92
C THR A 52 -1.47 -0.20 6.06
N ARG A 53 -1.03 -0.43 7.30
CA ARG A 53 0.12 -1.28 7.62
C ARG A 53 0.02 -2.68 7.01
N SER A 54 -1.19 -3.17 6.76
CA SER A 54 -1.47 -4.49 6.17
C SER A 54 -1.54 -4.47 4.65
N GLY A 55 -1.05 -3.42 4.00
CA GLY A 55 -1.18 -3.14 2.56
C GLY A 55 -0.80 -4.29 1.62
N TYR A 56 0.02 -5.24 2.07
CA TYR A 56 0.36 -6.46 1.32
C TYR A 56 -0.84 -7.41 1.06
N ARG A 57 -1.99 -7.20 1.73
CA ARG A 57 -3.23 -7.97 1.56
C ARG A 57 -4.41 -7.14 1.14
N ASP A 58 -4.28 -5.82 1.19
CA ASP A 58 -5.43 -4.95 1.06
C ASP A 58 -5.79 -4.72 -0.40
N PHE A 59 -4.79 -4.50 -1.26
CA PHE A 59 -5.04 -4.03 -2.61
C PHE A 59 -4.56 -5.00 -3.69
N ILE A 60 -5.49 -5.34 -4.58
CA ILE A 60 -5.24 -6.04 -5.82
C ILE A 60 -4.93 -5.00 -6.90
N HIS A 61 -3.96 -5.31 -7.76
CA HIS A 61 -3.63 -4.49 -8.94
C HIS A 61 -4.88 -4.33 -9.84
N PRO A 62 -5.14 -3.14 -10.41
CA PRO A 62 -6.35 -2.89 -11.18
C PRO A 62 -6.53 -3.84 -12.37
N THR A 63 -5.46 -4.14 -13.11
CA THR A 63 -5.49 -4.91 -14.35
C THR A 63 -4.82 -6.28 -14.28
N GLU A 64 -4.04 -6.54 -13.23
CA GLU A 64 -3.31 -7.80 -13.07
C GLU A 64 -3.84 -8.62 -11.89
N ASP A 65 -3.76 -9.94 -11.97
CA ASP A 65 -4.21 -10.84 -10.91
C ASP A 65 -3.13 -11.04 -9.84
N ARG A 66 -2.74 -9.94 -9.19
CA ARG A 66 -1.76 -9.91 -8.12
C ARG A 66 -2.03 -8.80 -7.12
N MET A 67 -1.43 -8.89 -5.95
CA MET A 67 -1.38 -7.77 -4.99
C MET A 67 -0.42 -6.68 -5.48
N LEU A 68 -0.57 -5.47 -4.94
CA LEU A 68 0.37 -4.39 -5.18
C LEU A 68 1.75 -4.69 -4.60
N THR A 69 2.76 -4.20 -5.26
CA THR A 69 4.13 -4.16 -4.74
C THR A 69 4.31 -3.04 -3.72
N VAL A 70 5.41 -3.07 -2.96
CA VAL A 70 5.76 -1.97 -2.04
C VAL A 70 5.86 -0.63 -2.79
N ARG A 71 6.46 -0.64 -3.99
CA ARG A 71 6.59 0.57 -4.82
C ARG A 71 5.24 1.13 -5.25
N GLU A 72 4.34 0.29 -5.69
CA GLU A 72 3.00 0.73 -6.10
C GLU A 72 2.21 1.33 -4.93
N LEU A 73 2.29 0.73 -3.73
CA LEU A 73 1.72 1.32 -2.52
C LEU A 73 2.37 2.64 -2.15
N ALA A 74 3.69 2.74 -2.27
CA ALA A 74 4.42 3.99 -2.02
C ALA A 74 4.00 5.11 -2.99
N CYS A 75 3.73 4.77 -4.27
CA CYS A 75 3.19 5.73 -5.23
C CYS A 75 1.81 6.24 -4.81
N LEU A 76 0.92 5.38 -4.30
CA LEU A 76 -0.37 5.80 -3.75
C LEU A 76 -0.23 6.77 -2.58
N GLN A 77 0.84 6.63 -1.80
CA GLN A 77 1.20 7.51 -0.68
C GLN A 77 2.07 8.70 -1.11
N SER A 78 2.24 8.94 -2.41
CA SER A 78 3.04 10.05 -2.97
C SER A 78 4.55 10.02 -2.64
N PHE A 79 5.13 8.87 -2.31
CA PHE A 79 6.58 8.76 -2.16
C PHE A 79 7.30 8.99 -3.49
N PRO A 80 8.45 9.68 -3.51
CA PRO A 80 9.29 9.82 -4.69
C PRO A 80 9.76 8.46 -5.23
N MET A 81 9.99 8.37 -6.55
CA MET A 81 10.37 7.12 -7.21
C MET A 81 11.77 6.62 -6.81
N ASP A 82 12.64 7.50 -6.40
CA ASP A 82 14.00 7.23 -5.93
C ASP A 82 14.07 6.83 -4.45
N TRP A 83 13.01 7.06 -3.68
CA TRP A 83 12.93 6.62 -2.28
C TRP A 83 13.04 5.11 -2.16
N GLU A 84 13.85 4.62 -1.23
CA GLU A 84 14.05 3.20 -1.01
C GLU A 84 13.62 2.77 0.40
N PHE A 85 12.77 1.74 0.45
CA PHE A 85 12.38 1.09 1.71
C PHE A 85 13.33 -0.07 1.97
N ILE A 86 14.01 -0.04 3.11
CA ILE A 86 15.00 -1.03 3.52
C ILE A 86 14.38 -2.01 4.53
N GLY A 87 14.95 -3.22 4.60
CA GLY A 87 14.53 -4.25 5.55
C GLY A 87 13.64 -5.32 4.93
N VAL A 88 12.96 -6.06 5.78
CA VAL A 88 12.20 -7.25 5.38
C VAL A 88 10.96 -6.86 4.58
N ARG A 89 10.85 -7.42 3.38
CA ARG A 89 9.59 -7.44 2.62
C ARG A 89 8.75 -8.63 3.09
N LEU A 90 7.57 -8.39 3.61
CA LEU A 90 6.68 -9.47 4.02
C LEU A 90 5.84 -9.92 2.83
N ASP A 91 6.18 -11.06 2.23
CA ASP A 91 5.47 -11.61 1.06
C ASP A 91 4.39 -12.63 1.44
N SER A 92 4.50 -13.20 2.61
CA SER A 92 3.60 -14.24 3.09
C SER A 92 3.44 -14.16 4.60
N TYR A 93 2.40 -14.80 5.09
CA TYR A 93 2.17 -15.01 6.52
C TYR A 93 3.24 -15.96 7.06
N SER A 94 4.44 -15.44 7.29
CA SER A 94 5.43 -16.15 8.08
C SER A 94 4.96 -16.11 9.53
N SER A 95 4.78 -17.29 10.13
CA SER A 95 4.49 -17.44 11.56
C SER A 95 5.64 -16.96 12.46
N LYS A 96 6.77 -16.60 11.88
CA LYS A 96 7.87 -15.96 12.61
C LYS A 96 7.48 -14.52 12.92
N ARG A 97 7.42 -14.21 14.20
CA ARG A 97 7.19 -12.87 14.73
C ARG A 97 8.25 -11.92 14.17
N VAL A 98 7.87 -11.14 13.15
CA VAL A 98 8.74 -10.09 12.60
C VAL A 98 8.77 -8.96 13.62
N THR A 99 9.89 -8.80 14.30
CA THR A 99 10.09 -7.77 15.34
C THR A 99 10.39 -6.40 14.74
N THR A 100 10.75 -6.35 13.46
CA THR A 100 11.10 -5.12 12.75
C THR A 100 9.98 -4.67 11.82
N MET A 101 9.91 -3.36 11.55
CA MET A 101 8.96 -2.80 10.60
C MET A 101 9.25 -3.31 9.19
N THR A 102 8.26 -3.95 8.56
CA THR A 102 8.38 -4.42 7.17
C THR A 102 8.31 -3.25 6.19
N GLN A 103 8.78 -3.45 4.95
CA GLN A 103 8.67 -2.42 3.90
C GLN A 103 7.22 -1.98 3.67
N PHE A 104 6.26 -2.91 3.63
CA PHE A 104 4.83 -2.59 3.58
C PHE A 104 4.36 -1.80 4.80
N GLY A 105 4.84 -2.16 5.98
CA GLY A 105 4.53 -1.46 7.21
C GLY A 105 5.08 -0.03 7.25
N GLN A 106 6.27 0.19 6.69
CA GLN A 106 6.84 1.53 6.55
C GLN A 106 5.96 2.42 5.70
N VAL A 107 5.51 1.95 4.53
CA VAL A 107 4.60 2.69 3.65
C VAL A 107 3.28 2.97 4.36
N GLY A 108 2.65 1.97 4.96
CA GLY A 108 1.31 2.10 5.53
C GLY A 108 1.23 2.92 6.83
N ASN A 109 2.36 3.08 7.54
CA ASN A 109 2.45 3.91 8.75
C ASN A 109 2.95 5.33 8.46
N ALA A 110 3.39 5.61 7.25
CA ALA A 110 3.91 6.91 6.88
C ALA A 110 2.79 7.94 6.67
N VAL A 111 3.10 9.20 6.99
CA VAL A 111 2.34 10.34 6.47
C VAL A 111 2.74 10.51 4.99
N PRO A 112 1.79 10.65 4.05
CA PRO A 112 2.12 10.88 2.65
C PRO A 112 3.00 12.13 2.47
N PRO A 113 4.18 12.03 1.80
CA PRO A 113 5.12 13.14 1.70
C PRO A 113 4.53 14.44 1.14
N LYS A 114 3.67 14.38 0.13
CA LYS A 114 3.00 15.56 -0.42
C LYS A 114 2.04 16.21 0.60
N LEU A 115 1.34 15.41 1.41
CA LEU A 115 0.48 15.95 2.47
C LEU A 115 1.33 16.61 3.55
N ALA A 116 2.41 15.96 3.98
CA ALA A 116 3.33 16.52 4.97
C ALA A 116 3.95 17.84 4.49
N GLN A 117 4.32 17.92 3.21
CA GLN A 117 4.84 19.14 2.59
C GLN A 117 3.83 20.30 2.67
N VAL A 118 2.59 20.09 2.23
CA VAL A 118 1.55 21.13 2.27
C VAL A 118 1.29 21.62 3.69
N ILE A 119 1.24 20.70 4.66
CA ILE A 119 1.04 21.07 6.08
C ILE A 119 2.24 21.89 6.57
N ALA A 120 3.47 21.49 6.24
CA ALA A 120 4.67 22.21 6.64
C ALA A 120 4.74 23.62 6.02
N GLU A 121 4.41 23.76 4.74
CA GLU A 121 4.35 25.05 4.04
C GLU A 121 3.32 26.00 4.69
N GLN A 122 2.15 25.48 5.05
CA GLN A 122 1.12 26.28 5.76
C GLN A 122 1.57 26.67 7.18
N ALA A 123 2.18 25.74 7.92
CA ALA A 123 2.72 26.04 9.23
C ALA A 123 3.79 27.14 9.18
N LEU A 124 4.74 27.04 8.24
CA LEU A 124 5.76 28.07 8.03
C LEU A 124 5.15 29.42 7.67
N ALA A 125 4.17 29.46 6.78
CA ALA A 125 3.46 30.70 6.44
C ALA A 125 2.84 31.36 7.67
N CYS A 126 2.19 30.59 8.56
CA CYS A 126 1.61 31.13 9.79
C CYS A 126 2.65 31.70 10.75
N PHE A 127 3.87 31.13 10.81
CA PHE A 127 4.91 31.62 11.71
C PHE A 127 5.65 32.88 11.20
N PHE A 128 5.67 33.10 9.89
CA PHE A 128 6.44 34.19 9.27
C PHE A 128 5.58 35.33 8.70
N THR A 129 4.26 35.29 8.86
CA THR A 129 3.32 36.37 8.47
C THR A 129 2.95 37.33 9.59
N GLU A 130 3.60 37.28 10.75
CA GLU A 130 3.45 38.29 11.80
C GLU A 130 4.52 39.41 11.63
N GLU A 131 4.39 40.26 10.58
CA GLU A 131 4.95 41.60 10.53
C GLU A 131 3.95 42.56 9.86
#